data_b86690020ef9025aa037feb0c273a986
#
_entry.id   b86690020ef9025aa037feb0c273a986
#
_cell.length_a   1.000
_cell.length_b   1.000
_cell.length_c   1.000
_cell.angle_alpha   90.00
_cell.angle_beta   90.00
_cell.angle_gamma   90.00
#
_symmetry.space_group_name_H-M   'P 1'
#
loop_
_entity.id
_entity.type
_entity.pdbx_description
1 polymer ?
#
loop_
_entity_poly.entity_id
_entity_poly.type
_entity_poly.pdbx_seq_one_letter_code
_entity_poly.pdbx_strand_id
1 'polypeptide(L)'
;MKQEEGPPLEPNLHPLEKSSWPSGAFKSFVRLLFKHFIKRPLEGFLSFLLRMSPALYTELDYGVFLPFIARMPVAWGRSLAKARGRLYAKWGRDWRNFSFGDVVHLRTRQVIEELRAEWTPEERARIFQARFEHQSLEEYEAACLHQGVTRSWPVQFEGLDGVMSAMAHQKRLVLVTSHFSSSILGTAFLGQLGFPVLGMSSNVVDRKEVPASVSRTYRRKYKAMGTYLNGGEILDREGNTPRFVRFLKKGGVVVIVGDLPPEPNESPRFANFLGRKRGFAQGAQRLSDMLDAPLMSFVCQYRDGQHWVRFSAPGEDPYAFISAQIEKDLGQWWAMDVLGAYPVEVSTQAPSDEGQVGQVGVSAEASAKAQSKGSA
;
A
#
# COMPACT_ATOMS: atom_id res chain seq x y z
N MET A 1 -39.30 27.22 21.15
CA MET A 1 -38.70 25.88 21.30
C MET A 1 -37.20 26.07 21.48
N LYS A 2 -36.72 25.95 22.72
CA LYS A 2 -35.27 25.99 23.02
C LYS A 2 -34.69 24.58 22.68
N GLN A 3 -33.72 24.53 21.78
CA GLN A 3 -32.94 23.34 21.58
C GLN A 3 -32.00 23.17 22.77
N GLU A 4 -32.16 22.07 23.50
CA GLU A 4 -31.19 21.65 24.52
C GLU A 4 -29.96 21.15 23.81
N GLU A 5 -28.86 21.87 23.96
CA GLU A 5 -27.52 21.37 23.58
C GLU A 5 -27.14 20.25 24.57
N GLY A 6 -27.05 19.05 24.05
CA GLY A 6 -26.53 17.93 24.82
C GLY A 6 -25.04 18.14 25.20
N PRO A 7 -24.60 17.58 26.34
CA PRO A 7 -23.23 17.78 26.80
C PRO A 7 -22.22 17.23 25.80
N PRO A 8 -21.02 17.83 25.68
CA PRO A 8 -19.96 17.36 24.81
C PRO A 8 -19.54 15.94 25.23
N LEU A 9 -19.48 15.04 24.26
CA LEU A 9 -18.98 13.67 24.43
C LEU A 9 -17.49 13.74 24.79
N GLU A 10 -17.18 13.54 26.07
CA GLU A 10 -15.79 13.31 26.48
C GLU A 10 -15.28 12.00 25.83
N PRO A 11 -14.09 12.00 25.22
CA PRO A 11 -13.54 10.78 24.65
C PRO A 11 -13.19 9.80 25.78
N ASN A 12 -13.88 8.68 25.82
CA ASN A 12 -13.58 7.55 26.71
C ASN A 12 -12.19 6.97 26.38
N LEU A 13 -11.16 7.57 26.96
CA LEU A 13 -9.79 7.09 26.90
C LEU A 13 -9.62 5.93 27.88
N HIS A 14 -9.92 4.72 27.45
CA HIS A 14 -9.41 3.54 28.17
C HIS A 14 -7.87 3.58 28.16
N PRO A 15 -7.21 3.48 29.31
CA PRO A 15 -5.76 3.39 29.35
C PRO A 15 -5.32 2.13 28.60
N LEU A 16 -4.55 2.33 27.54
CA LEU A 16 -3.90 1.24 26.82
C LEU A 16 -3.04 0.45 27.81
N GLU A 17 -3.32 -0.83 28.00
CA GLU A 17 -2.46 -1.75 28.71
C GLU A 17 -1.01 -1.56 28.23
N LYS A 18 -0.12 -1.19 29.16
CA LYS A 18 1.31 -1.08 28.87
C LYS A 18 1.78 -2.42 28.32
N SER A 19 2.07 -2.48 27.02
CA SER A 19 2.58 -3.68 26.39
C SER A 19 3.89 -4.05 27.07
N SER A 20 3.87 -5.05 27.91
CA SER A 20 5.06 -5.63 28.52
C SER A 20 5.84 -6.36 27.42
N TRP A 21 6.97 -5.80 27.06
CA TRP A 21 7.96 -6.52 26.26
C TRP A 21 8.36 -7.80 27.00
N PRO A 22 8.61 -8.92 26.29
CA PRO A 22 9.37 -10.01 26.86
C PRO A 22 10.73 -9.42 27.27
N SER A 23 10.91 -9.17 28.55
CA SER A 23 12.07 -8.45 29.09
C SER A 23 13.44 -9.08 28.73
N GLY A 24 13.43 -10.33 28.25
CA GLY A 24 14.59 -11.04 27.77
C GLY A 24 15.04 -10.67 26.34
N ALA A 25 14.11 -10.46 25.40
CA ALA A 25 14.46 -10.22 23.99
C ALA A 25 15.14 -8.86 23.78
N PHE A 26 14.67 -7.82 24.47
CA PHE A 26 15.27 -6.49 24.41
C PHE A 26 16.68 -6.47 25.02
N LYS A 27 16.88 -7.08 26.21
CA LYS A 27 18.21 -7.18 26.83
C LYS A 27 19.19 -7.96 25.97
N SER A 28 18.73 -9.02 25.31
CA SER A 28 19.56 -9.83 24.42
C SER A 28 19.95 -9.05 23.16
N PHE A 29 19.03 -8.29 22.57
CA PHE A 29 19.30 -7.44 21.39
C PHE A 29 20.29 -6.32 21.71
N VAL A 30 20.09 -5.60 22.82
CA VAL A 30 21.02 -4.53 23.26
C VAL A 30 22.40 -5.11 23.56
N ARG A 31 22.50 -6.27 24.23
CA ARG A 31 23.78 -6.96 24.42
C ARG A 31 24.44 -7.38 23.11
N LEU A 32 23.66 -7.85 22.14
CA LEU A 32 24.15 -8.27 20.83
C LEU A 32 24.68 -7.06 20.04
N LEU A 33 23.92 -5.96 20.01
CA LEU A 33 24.33 -4.69 19.42
C LEU A 33 25.63 -4.17 20.09
N PHE A 34 25.66 -4.11 21.42
CA PHE A 34 26.82 -3.60 22.18
C PHE A 34 28.08 -4.45 21.96
N LYS A 35 27.92 -5.79 21.98
CA LYS A 35 29.04 -6.72 21.76
C LYS A 35 29.62 -6.62 20.34
N HIS A 36 28.76 -6.38 19.32
CA HIS A 36 29.20 -6.30 17.92
C HIS A 36 29.65 -4.89 17.51
N PHE A 37 29.01 -3.84 18.02
CA PHE A 37 29.39 -2.45 17.72
C PHE A 37 30.72 -2.03 18.39
N ILE A 38 31.02 -2.54 19.60
CA ILE A 38 32.24 -2.16 20.34
C ILE A 38 33.42 -3.04 19.96
N LYS A 39 33.20 -4.32 19.60
CA LYS A 39 34.29 -5.28 19.35
C LYS A 39 34.60 -5.57 17.87
N ARG A 40 33.74 -5.17 16.93
CA ARG A 40 33.94 -5.41 15.50
C ARG A 40 33.50 -4.19 14.69
N PRO A 41 34.22 -3.83 13.62
CA PRO A 41 33.84 -2.75 12.74
C PRO A 41 32.44 -3.00 12.12
N LEU A 42 31.79 -1.93 11.71
CA LEU A 42 30.46 -1.93 11.09
C LEU A 42 30.29 -3.02 10.00
N GLU A 43 31.33 -3.31 9.25
CA GLU A 43 31.39 -4.38 8.25
C GLU A 43 31.16 -5.78 8.85
N GLY A 44 31.67 -6.06 10.04
CA GLY A 44 31.43 -7.32 10.73
C GLY A 44 29.97 -7.49 11.16
N PHE A 45 29.33 -6.42 11.60
CA PHE A 45 27.91 -6.41 11.94
C PHE A 45 27.02 -6.58 10.70
N LEU A 46 27.33 -5.89 9.61
CA LEU A 46 26.63 -6.04 8.34
C LEU A 46 26.78 -7.46 7.78
N SER A 47 28.01 -8.04 7.84
CA SER A 47 28.25 -9.42 7.43
C SER A 47 27.48 -10.42 8.29
N PHE A 48 27.34 -10.17 9.59
CA PHE A 48 26.50 -10.97 10.48
C PHE A 48 25.02 -10.92 10.05
N LEU A 49 24.48 -9.72 9.83
CA LEU A 49 23.09 -9.56 9.37
C LEU A 49 22.84 -10.28 8.02
N LEU A 50 23.81 -10.23 7.12
CA LEU A 50 23.72 -10.90 5.81
C LEU A 50 23.75 -12.44 5.92
N ARG A 51 24.42 -12.97 6.94
CA ARG A 51 24.52 -14.43 7.18
C ARG A 51 23.34 -14.98 8.01
N MET A 52 22.51 -14.11 8.59
CA MET A 52 21.35 -14.56 9.33
C MET A 52 20.36 -15.26 8.41
N SER A 53 19.70 -16.30 8.92
CA SER A 53 18.58 -16.90 8.19
C SER A 53 17.48 -15.85 7.98
N PRO A 54 16.75 -15.91 6.86
CA PRO A 54 15.63 -14.99 6.59
C PRO A 54 14.61 -14.92 7.72
N ALA A 55 14.28 -16.07 8.32
CA ALA A 55 13.33 -16.12 9.44
C ALA A 55 13.84 -15.33 10.67
N LEU A 56 15.10 -15.56 11.08
CA LEU A 56 15.70 -14.86 12.22
C LEU A 56 15.83 -13.35 11.95
N TYR A 57 16.23 -12.98 10.73
CA TYR A 57 16.30 -11.58 10.32
C TYR A 57 14.91 -10.91 10.47
N THR A 58 13.87 -11.54 9.93
CA THR A 58 12.51 -11.00 9.96
C THR A 58 11.97 -10.89 11.40
N GLU A 59 12.23 -11.89 12.26
CA GLU A 59 11.86 -11.84 13.68
C GLU A 59 12.55 -10.68 14.41
N LEU A 60 13.83 -10.42 14.17
CA LEU A 60 14.55 -9.30 14.76
C LEU A 60 14.09 -7.95 14.19
N ASP A 61 13.87 -7.89 12.89
CA ASP A 61 13.46 -6.67 12.21
C ASP A 61 12.06 -6.20 12.65
N TYR A 62 11.05 -7.06 12.50
CA TYR A 62 9.66 -6.73 12.84
C TYR A 62 9.36 -6.87 14.34
N GLY A 63 10.02 -7.80 15.05
CA GLY A 63 9.78 -8.05 16.47
C GLY A 63 10.52 -7.11 17.40
N VAL A 64 11.67 -6.58 16.99
CA VAL A 64 12.55 -5.79 17.86
C VAL A 64 12.90 -4.44 17.25
N PHE A 65 13.49 -4.41 16.05
CA PHE A 65 14.03 -3.17 15.47
C PHE A 65 12.93 -2.17 15.14
N LEU A 66 11.89 -2.56 14.43
CA LEU A 66 10.80 -1.69 14.04
C LEU A 66 10.05 -1.09 15.25
N PRO A 67 9.65 -1.86 16.28
CA PRO A 67 9.11 -1.30 17.52
C PRO A 67 10.09 -0.42 18.30
N PHE A 68 11.39 -0.66 18.22
CA PHE A 68 12.41 0.16 18.89
C PHE A 68 12.50 1.54 18.24
N ILE A 69 12.65 1.61 16.90
CA ILE A 69 12.75 2.90 16.20
C ILE A 69 11.46 3.72 16.30
N ALA A 70 10.30 3.06 16.42
CA ALA A 70 9.02 3.74 16.63
C ALA A 70 8.91 4.45 18.00
N ARG A 71 9.81 4.17 18.96
CA ARG A 71 9.89 4.85 20.25
C ARG A 71 10.88 6.00 20.28
N MET A 72 11.66 6.16 19.22
CA MET A 72 12.63 7.24 19.10
C MET A 72 11.96 8.56 18.74
N PRO A 73 12.63 9.71 18.95
CA PRO A 73 12.21 10.97 18.37
C PRO A 73 11.94 10.81 16.87
N VAL A 74 10.84 11.40 16.37
CA VAL A 74 10.31 11.16 15.01
C VAL A 74 11.38 11.31 13.92
N ALA A 75 12.23 12.34 14.01
CA ALA A 75 13.30 12.56 13.04
C ALA A 75 14.31 11.39 12.97
N TRP A 76 14.67 10.84 14.12
CA TRP A 76 15.60 9.71 14.21
C TRP A 76 14.94 8.42 13.75
N GLY A 77 13.68 8.18 14.19
CA GLY A 77 12.91 7.00 13.77
C GLY A 77 12.73 6.96 12.25
N ARG A 78 12.37 8.09 11.64
CA ARG A 78 12.25 8.19 10.17
C ARG A 78 13.59 7.98 9.45
N SER A 79 14.68 8.54 9.98
CA SER A 79 16.01 8.35 9.40
C SER A 79 16.44 6.88 9.42
N LEU A 80 16.21 6.19 10.53
CA LEU A 80 16.51 4.76 10.67
C LEU A 80 15.58 3.89 9.83
N ALA A 81 14.31 4.26 9.69
CA ALA A 81 13.39 3.59 8.77
C ALA A 81 13.85 3.71 7.31
N LYS A 82 14.29 4.90 6.87
CA LYS A 82 14.90 5.06 5.55
C LYS A 82 16.16 4.21 5.39
N ALA A 83 17.06 4.20 6.37
CA ALA A 83 18.25 3.34 6.34
C ALA A 83 17.89 1.86 6.21
N ARG A 84 16.86 1.39 6.94
CA ARG A 84 16.29 0.03 6.81
C ARG A 84 15.80 -0.24 5.38
N GLY A 85 15.07 0.70 4.76
CA GLY A 85 14.62 0.59 3.38
C GLY A 85 15.78 0.49 2.38
N ARG A 86 16.89 1.23 2.60
CA ARG A 86 18.12 1.10 1.80
C ARG A 86 18.73 -0.28 1.88
N LEU A 87 18.72 -0.91 3.07
CA LEU A 87 19.17 -2.28 3.24
C LEU A 87 18.27 -3.26 2.46
N TYR A 88 16.97 -3.03 2.44
CA TYR A 88 16.04 -3.81 1.61
C TYR A 88 16.37 -3.67 0.12
N ALA A 89 16.55 -2.45 -0.36
CA ALA A 89 16.91 -2.19 -1.75
C ALA A 89 18.25 -2.85 -2.13
N LYS A 90 19.24 -2.80 -1.24
CA LYS A 90 20.59 -3.31 -1.52
C LYS A 90 20.69 -4.83 -1.44
N TRP A 91 20.01 -5.46 -0.47
CA TRP A 91 20.23 -6.88 -0.12
C TRP A 91 19.00 -7.76 -0.26
N GLY A 92 17.90 -7.27 -0.82
CA GLY A 92 16.68 -8.06 -0.99
C GLY A 92 16.04 -8.52 0.32
N ARG A 93 16.25 -7.79 1.43
CA ARG A 93 15.78 -8.17 2.77
C ARG A 93 14.30 -7.83 3.04
N ASP A 94 13.51 -7.56 2.00
CA ASP A 94 12.06 -7.51 2.10
C ASP A 94 11.52 -8.92 2.39
N TRP A 95 10.66 -9.05 3.39
CA TRP A 95 10.05 -10.32 3.78
C TRP A 95 9.30 -11.01 2.63
N ARG A 96 8.76 -10.23 1.67
CA ARG A 96 8.07 -10.76 0.50
C ARG A 96 9.04 -11.51 -0.42
N ASN A 97 10.29 -11.08 -0.52
CA ASN A 97 11.31 -11.84 -1.26
C ASN A 97 11.59 -13.18 -0.60
N PHE A 98 11.56 -13.26 0.72
CA PHE A 98 11.74 -14.54 1.44
C PHE A 98 10.54 -15.47 1.31
N SER A 99 9.33 -14.89 1.27
CA SER A 99 8.09 -15.66 1.21
C SER A 99 7.75 -16.12 -0.21
N PHE A 100 8.10 -15.31 -1.23
CA PHE A 100 7.64 -15.49 -2.61
C PHE A 100 8.77 -15.52 -3.64
N GLY A 101 10.04 -15.58 -3.20
CA GLY A 101 11.22 -15.46 -4.04
C GLY A 101 11.56 -14.00 -4.40
N ASP A 102 12.70 -13.78 -5.06
CA ASP A 102 13.23 -12.43 -5.37
C ASP A 102 12.38 -11.62 -6.39
N VAL A 103 11.10 -11.94 -6.48
CA VAL A 103 10.17 -11.35 -7.45
C VAL A 103 9.96 -9.86 -7.25
N VAL A 104 10.02 -9.37 -6.00
CA VAL A 104 9.77 -7.94 -5.71
C VAL A 104 10.86 -7.07 -6.32
N HIS A 105 12.12 -7.43 -6.15
CA HIS A 105 13.26 -6.71 -6.73
C HIS A 105 13.23 -6.73 -8.26
N LEU A 106 13.05 -7.93 -8.84
CA LEU A 106 13.03 -8.11 -10.28
C LEU A 106 11.89 -7.32 -10.92
N ARG A 107 10.67 -7.49 -10.42
CA ARG A 107 9.48 -6.81 -10.96
C ARG A 107 9.55 -5.30 -10.79
N THR A 108 10.05 -4.81 -9.64
CA THR A 108 10.24 -3.36 -9.44
C THR A 108 11.18 -2.78 -10.50
N ARG A 109 12.30 -3.45 -10.83
CA ARG A 109 13.22 -3.00 -11.89
C ARG A 109 12.54 -3.01 -13.26
N GLN A 110 11.84 -4.09 -13.60
CA GLN A 110 11.10 -4.20 -14.87
C GLN A 110 10.08 -3.09 -15.03
N VAL A 111 9.34 -2.76 -13.99
CA VAL A 111 8.34 -1.68 -14.01
C VAL A 111 8.99 -0.31 -14.18
N ILE A 112 10.11 -0.05 -13.51
CA ILE A 112 10.83 1.22 -13.67
C ILE A 112 11.36 1.33 -15.11
N GLU A 113 11.88 0.27 -15.70
CA GLU A 113 12.31 0.23 -17.11
C GLU A 113 11.13 0.47 -18.06
N GLU A 114 9.98 -0.18 -17.81
CA GLU A 114 8.78 0.00 -18.64
C GLU A 114 8.27 1.45 -18.59
N LEU A 115 8.19 2.04 -17.40
CA LEU A 115 7.59 3.37 -17.21
C LEU A 115 8.55 4.51 -17.52
N ARG A 116 9.86 4.28 -17.49
CA ARG A 116 10.90 5.32 -17.57
C ARG A 116 12.14 4.80 -18.32
N ALA A 117 11.90 4.27 -19.51
CA ALA A 117 12.97 3.76 -20.37
C ALA A 117 14.01 4.83 -20.72
N GLU A 118 13.56 6.10 -20.79
CA GLU A 118 14.38 7.27 -21.10
C GLU A 118 15.29 7.72 -19.95
N TRP A 119 15.06 7.26 -18.73
CA TRP A 119 15.86 7.66 -17.57
C TRP A 119 17.23 6.98 -17.54
N THR A 120 18.21 7.70 -16.98
CA THR A 120 19.55 7.17 -16.77
C THR A 120 19.55 6.01 -15.78
N PRO A 121 20.57 5.14 -15.79
CA PRO A 121 20.71 4.08 -14.78
C PRO A 121 20.72 4.60 -13.35
N GLU A 122 21.28 5.79 -13.10
CA GLU A 122 21.34 6.44 -11.79
C GLU A 122 19.97 6.90 -11.33
N GLU A 123 19.17 7.50 -12.22
CA GLU A 123 17.79 7.90 -11.92
C GLU A 123 16.93 6.68 -11.59
N ARG A 124 17.03 5.62 -12.39
CA ARG A 124 16.30 4.35 -12.13
C ARG A 124 16.73 3.73 -10.81
N ALA A 125 18.03 3.74 -10.48
CA ALA A 125 18.54 3.24 -9.21
C ALA A 125 18.03 4.05 -8.02
N ARG A 126 17.92 5.38 -8.16
CA ARG A 126 17.37 6.27 -7.14
C ARG A 126 15.90 5.97 -6.87
N ILE A 127 15.08 5.79 -7.90
CA ILE A 127 13.65 5.45 -7.74
C ILE A 127 13.50 4.04 -7.14
N PHE A 128 14.29 3.09 -7.59
CA PHE A 128 14.31 1.75 -7.01
C PHE A 128 14.59 1.79 -5.50
N GLN A 129 15.60 2.54 -5.07
CA GLN A 129 15.90 2.71 -3.65
C GLN A 129 14.78 3.42 -2.90
N ALA A 130 14.25 4.53 -3.46
CA ALA A 130 13.18 5.32 -2.85
C ALA A 130 11.93 4.48 -2.57
N ARG A 131 11.55 3.59 -3.47
CA ARG A 131 10.44 2.67 -3.31
C ARG A 131 10.56 1.85 -2.01
N PHE A 132 11.73 1.30 -1.72
CA PHE A 132 11.96 0.52 -0.49
C PHE A 132 12.06 1.41 0.75
N GLU A 133 12.61 2.62 0.61
CA GLU A 133 12.62 3.61 1.71
C GLU A 133 11.17 3.97 2.12
N HIS A 134 10.28 4.20 1.15
CA HIS A 134 8.88 4.53 1.43
C HIS A 134 8.07 3.38 2.00
N GLN A 135 8.29 2.15 1.53
CA GLN A 135 7.72 0.97 2.18
C GLN A 135 8.14 0.87 3.65
N SER A 136 9.43 1.05 3.93
CA SER A 136 9.94 0.99 5.31
C SER A 136 9.42 2.14 6.18
N LEU A 137 9.22 3.33 5.60
CA LEU A 137 8.59 4.46 6.30
C LEU A 137 7.13 4.17 6.65
N GLU A 138 6.34 3.59 5.75
CA GLU A 138 4.95 3.21 6.05
C GLU A 138 4.87 2.18 7.17
N GLU A 139 5.75 1.18 7.18
CA GLU A 139 5.83 0.19 8.25
C GLU A 139 6.25 0.81 9.59
N TYR A 140 7.16 1.79 9.58
CA TYR A 140 7.51 2.59 10.75
C TYR A 140 6.33 3.41 11.26
N GLU A 141 5.62 4.10 10.38
CA GLU A 141 4.43 4.88 10.71
C GLU A 141 3.32 4.00 11.31
N ALA A 142 3.14 2.79 10.77
CA ALA A 142 2.24 1.79 11.34
C ALA A 142 2.64 1.35 12.76
N ALA A 143 3.94 1.23 13.03
CA ALA A 143 4.45 0.96 14.37
C ALA A 143 4.24 2.15 15.33
N CYS A 144 4.35 3.38 14.83
CA CYS A 144 4.03 4.61 15.59
C CYS A 144 2.54 4.73 15.91
N LEU A 145 1.65 4.34 15.00
CA LEU A 145 0.20 4.25 15.25
C LEU A 145 -0.10 3.38 16.47
N HIS A 146 0.54 2.22 16.56
CA HIS A 146 0.36 1.32 17.69
C HIS A 146 0.76 1.94 19.04
N GLN A 147 1.63 2.93 19.03
CA GLN A 147 2.06 3.64 20.23
C GLN A 147 1.26 4.92 20.52
N GLY A 148 0.32 5.27 19.67
CA GLY A 148 -0.53 6.45 19.81
C GLY A 148 0.17 7.79 19.51
N VAL A 149 1.45 7.79 19.15
CA VAL A 149 2.24 9.03 18.94
C VAL A 149 1.82 9.80 17.70
N THR A 150 1.18 9.15 16.74
CA THR A 150 0.75 9.79 15.48
C THR A 150 -0.42 10.76 15.65
N ARG A 151 -1.13 10.74 16.79
CA ARG A 151 -2.25 11.65 17.07
C ARG A 151 -1.84 13.12 17.11
N SER A 152 -0.59 13.41 17.46
CA SER A 152 -0.04 14.76 17.54
C SER A 152 0.73 15.18 16.29
N TRP A 153 0.77 14.34 15.26
CA TRP A 153 1.51 14.68 14.04
C TRP A 153 0.75 15.72 13.22
N PRO A 154 1.46 16.75 12.72
CA PRO A 154 0.81 17.77 11.90
C PRO A 154 0.33 17.18 10.59
N VAL A 155 -0.92 17.53 10.23
CA VAL A 155 -1.55 17.11 8.98
C VAL A 155 -2.25 18.30 8.32
N GLN A 156 -2.13 18.40 7.01
CA GLN A 156 -2.83 19.33 6.15
C GLN A 156 -3.75 18.56 5.19
N PHE A 157 -4.86 19.18 4.84
CA PHE A 157 -5.84 18.59 3.94
C PHE A 157 -6.04 19.49 2.73
N GLU A 158 -5.98 18.91 1.53
CA GLU A 158 -6.30 19.56 0.26
C GLU A 158 -7.52 18.86 -0.36
N GLY A 159 -8.52 19.62 -0.80
CA GLY A 159 -9.76 19.09 -1.38
C GLY A 159 -10.74 18.50 -0.35
N LEU A 160 -10.56 18.78 0.95
CA LEU A 160 -11.43 18.29 2.02
C LEU A 160 -12.89 18.75 1.85
N ASP A 161 -13.11 19.94 1.30
CA ASP A 161 -14.46 20.48 1.09
C ASP A 161 -15.34 19.56 0.23
N GLY A 162 -14.77 18.87 -0.75
CA GLY A 162 -15.45 17.86 -1.55
C GLY A 162 -15.94 16.68 -0.70
N VAL A 163 -15.12 16.21 0.23
CA VAL A 163 -15.46 15.13 1.19
C VAL A 163 -16.54 15.60 2.15
N MET A 164 -16.38 16.81 2.71
CA MET A 164 -17.36 17.41 3.63
C MET A 164 -18.72 17.57 2.96
N SER A 165 -18.75 18.06 1.71
CA SER A 165 -19.96 18.19 0.90
C SER A 165 -20.62 16.83 0.65
N ALA A 166 -19.86 15.82 0.21
CA ALA A 166 -20.38 14.47 -0.02
C ALA A 166 -21.00 13.88 1.27
N MET A 167 -20.32 14.02 2.39
CA MET A 167 -20.81 13.53 3.69
C MET A 167 -22.03 14.31 4.21
N ALA A 168 -22.09 15.62 3.97
CA ALA A 168 -23.26 16.43 4.36
C ALA A 168 -24.52 16.03 3.60
N HIS A 169 -24.40 15.75 2.29
CA HIS A 169 -25.54 15.44 1.43
C HIS A 169 -25.97 13.98 1.52
N GLN A 170 -25.03 13.04 1.47
CA GLN A 170 -25.34 11.60 1.36
C GLN A 170 -25.02 10.80 2.62
N LYS A 171 -24.30 11.38 3.57
CA LYS A 171 -23.85 10.74 4.83
C LYS A 171 -23.01 9.46 4.64
N ARG A 172 -22.59 9.19 3.41
CA ARG A 172 -21.81 7.99 3.02
C ARG A 172 -20.83 8.33 1.91
N LEU A 173 -19.67 7.65 1.92
CA LEU A 173 -18.63 7.91 0.94
C LEU A 173 -17.77 6.66 0.77
N VAL A 174 -17.42 6.34 -0.47
CA VAL A 174 -16.38 5.35 -0.79
C VAL A 174 -15.13 6.10 -1.20
N LEU A 175 -14.03 5.87 -0.49
CA LEU A 175 -12.72 6.44 -0.79
C LEU A 175 -11.76 5.37 -1.26
N VAL A 176 -11.12 5.62 -2.40
CA VAL A 176 -10.02 4.79 -2.91
C VAL A 176 -8.71 5.44 -2.55
N THR A 177 -7.77 4.65 -2.05
CA THR A 177 -6.37 5.07 -1.86
C THR A 177 -5.44 4.07 -2.51
N SER A 178 -4.14 4.29 -2.42
CA SER A 178 -3.11 3.42 -3.00
C SER A 178 -1.99 3.16 -2.01
N HIS A 179 -1.16 2.17 -2.31
CA HIS A 179 0.08 1.90 -1.57
C HIS A 179 1.15 2.97 -1.89
N PHE A 180 0.77 4.23 -1.71
CA PHE A 180 1.58 5.39 -2.03
C PHE A 180 1.90 6.19 -0.76
N SER A 181 3.19 6.32 -0.44
CA SER A 181 3.69 7.04 0.73
C SER A 181 3.01 6.60 2.05
N SER A 182 2.36 7.51 2.76
CA SER A 182 1.78 7.32 4.10
C SER A 182 0.28 6.95 4.07
N SER A 183 -0.14 6.07 3.16
CA SER A 183 -1.56 5.74 2.91
C SER A 183 -2.33 5.33 4.17
N ILE A 184 -1.68 4.60 5.08
CA ILE A 184 -2.29 4.15 6.32
C ILE A 184 -2.61 5.31 7.27
N LEU A 185 -1.73 6.31 7.34
CA LEU A 185 -1.96 7.50 8.13
C LEU A 185 -3.08 8.37 7.55
N GLY A 186 -3.18 8.46 6.23
CA GLY A 186 -4.30 9.15 5.57
C GLY A 186 -5.65 8.60 6.03
N THR A 187 -5.78 7.27 6.11
CA THR A 187 -6.98 6.60 6.64
C THR A 187 -7.22 6.91 8.13
N ALA A 188 -6.15 6.93 8.95
CA ALA A 188 -6.25 7.28 10.37
C ALA A 188 -6.69 8.74 10.57
N PHE A 189 -6.17 9.67 9.78
CA PHE A 189 -6.51 11.09 9.85
C PHE A 189 -7.98 11.37 9.49
N LEU A 190 -8.59 10.60 8.57
CA LEU A 190 -10.02 10.68 8.28
C LEU A 190 -10.87 10.41 9.54
N GLY A 191 -10.54 9.39 10.29
CA GLY A 191 -11.24 9.09 11.55
C GLY A 191 -11.03 10.16 12.62
N GLN A 192 -9.86 10.82 12.64
CA GLN A 192 -9.59 11.95 13.53
C GLN A 192 -10.39 13.22 13.17
N LEU A 193 -10.81 13.37 11.92
CA LEU A 193 -11.75 14.40 11.49
C LEU A 193 -13.20 14.15 11.97
N GLY A 194 -13.45 13.03 12.67
CA GLY A 194 -14.75 12.68 13.19
C GLY A 194 -15.59 11.79 12.28
N PHE A 195 -15.08 11.38 11.11
CA PHE A 195 -15.80 10.44 10.26
C PHE A 195 -15.69 9.02 10.83
N PRO A 196 -16.81 8.27 10.95
CA PRO A 196 -16.74 6.82 11.10
C PRO A 196 -16.10 6.21 9.85
N VAL A 197 -14.98 5.48 10.00
CA VAL A 197 -14.22 4.92 8.87
C VAL A 197 -14.13 3.42 8.98
N LEU A 198 -14.47 2.70 7.91
CA LEU A 198 -14.27 1.27 7.77
C LEU A 198 -13.24 1.02 6.66
N GLY A 199 -12.07 0.50 7.03
CA GLY A 199 -11.03 0.17 6.04
C GLY A 199 -11.16 -1.27 5.55
N MET A 200 -10.91 -1.47 4.26
CA MET A 200 -10.87 -2.79 3.64
C MET A 200 -9.43 -3.28 3.55
N SER A 201 -9.16 -4.48 4.03
CA SER A 201 -7.91 -5.20 3.87
C SER A 201 -8.10 -6.54 3.17
N SER A 202 -7.04 -7.30 3.04
CA SER A 202 -7.08 -8.69 2.60
C SER A 202 -6.40 -9.58 3.64
N ASN A 203 -6.74 -10.87 3.64
CA ASN A 203 -6.18 -11.87 4.56
C ASN A 203 -4.77 -12.36 4.17
N VAL A 204 -4.10 -11.66 3.25
CA VAL A 204 -2.78 -12.07 2.73
C VAL A 204 -1.75 -12.27 3.85
N VAL A 205 -1.85 -11.49 4.92
CA VAL A 205 -0.93 -11.56 6.06
C VAL A 205 -1.14 -12.80 6.94
N ASP A 206 -2.24 -13.53 6.74
CA ASP A 206 -2.57 -14.76 7.46
C ASP A 206 -2.15 -16.02 6.69
N ARG A 207 -1.59 -15.87 5.50
CA ARG A 207 -1.06 -16.98 4.70
C ARG A 207 0.14 -17.62 5.40
N LYS A 208 0.30 -18.93 5.23
CA LYS A 208 1.37 -19.72 5.87
C LYS A 208 2.78 -19.31 5.48
N GLU A 209 2.91 -18.75 4.27
CA GLU A 209 4.18 -18.28 3.71
C GLU A 209 4.66 -16.98 4.37
N VAL A 210 3.77 -16.24 5.04
CA VAL A 210 4.11 -14.97 5.69
C VAL A 210 4.77 -15.23 7.04
N PRO A 211 5.96 -14.67 7.31
CA PRO A 211 6.64 -14.85 8.60
C PRO A 211 5.76 -14.41 9.78
N ALA A 212 5.82 -15.16 10.88
CA ALA A 212 4.96 -14.94 12.04
C ALA A 212 5.10 -13.53 12.65
N SER A 213 6.30 -12.97 12.67
CA SER A 213 6.55 -11.60 13.14
C SER A 213 5.88 -10.54 12.25
N VAL A 214 5.87 -10.75 10.94
CA VAL A 214 5.17 -9.89 9.99
C VAL A 214 3.67 -9.97 10.24
N SER A 215 3.08 -11.17 10.26
CA SER A 215 1.65 -11.35 10.55
C SER A 215 1.25 -10.69 11.87
N ARG A 216 2.03 -10.88 12.95
CA ARG A 216 1.78 -10.23 14.24
C ARG A 216 1.82 -8.70 14.13
N THR A 217 2.77 -8.16 13.37
CA THR A 217 2.92 -6.71 13.18
C THR A 217 1.73 -6.12 12.42
N TYR A 218 1.29 -6.78 11.35
CA TYR A 218 0.12 -6.33 10.58
C TYR A 218 -1.18 -6.42 11.39
N ARG A 219 -1.39 -7.50 12.14
CA ARG A 219 -2.55 -7.59 13.05
C ARG A 219 -2.54 -6.49 14.11
N ARG A 220 -1.38 -6.16 14.68
CA ARG A 220 -1.23 -5.03 15.62
C ARG A 220 -1.52 -3.70 14.93
N LYS A 221 -1.05 -3.51 13.69
CA LYS A 221 -1.33 -2.35 12.85
C LYS A 221 -2.85 -2.17 12.67
N TYR A 222 -3.57 -3.20 12.24
CA TYR A 222 -5.01 -3.13 12.02
C TYR A 222 -5.79 -2.88 13.32
N LYS A 223 -5.42 -3.54 14.43
CA LYS A 223 -5.99 -3.26 15.74
C LYS A 223 -5.74 -1.82 16.20
N ALA A 224 -4.53 -1.31 16.01
CA ALA A 224 -4.20 0.06 16.35
C ALA A 224 -4.98 1.06 15.48
N MET A 225 -5.08 0.80 14.18
CA MET A 225 -5.91 1.61 13.27
C MET A 225 -7.34 1.77 13.79
N GLY A 226 -7.98 0.72 14.28
CA GLY A 226 -9.33 0.77 14.82
C GLY A 226 -9.51 1.86 15.89
N THR A 227 -8.46 2.20 16.65
CA THR A 227 -8.53 3.27 17.66
C THR A 227 -8.54 4.69 17.08
N TYR A 228 -8.27 4.82 15.78
CA TYR A 228 -8.27 6.10 15.06
C TYR A 228 -9.51 6.29 14.17
N LEU A 229 -10.28 5.23 13.91
CA LEU A 229 -11.32 5.22 12.89
C LEU A 229 -12.71 5.66 13.39
N ASN A 230 -12.78 6.34 14.52
CA ASN A 230 -14.03 6.91 15.09
C ASN A 230 -15.19 5.90 15.12
N GLY A 231 -14.97 4.76 15.77
CA GLY A 231 -15.95 3.67 15.87
C GLY A 231 -15.98 2.69 14.70
N GLY A 232 -15.10 2.88 13.71
CA GLY A 232 -14.89 1.91 12.65
C GLY A 232 -13.76 0.92 12.95
N GLU A 233 -13.40 0.13 11.96
CA GLU A 233 -12.36 -0.91 12.07
C GLU A 233 -11.73 -1.22 10.71
N ILE A 234 -10.71 -2.06 10.69
CA ILE A 234 -10.18 -2.65 9.45
C ILE A 234 -10.73 -4.07 9.34
N LEU A 235 -11.36 -4.38 8.22
CA LEU A 235 -11.95 -5.69 7.93
C LEU A 235 -11.36 -6.29 6.66
N ASP A 236 -11.18 -7.60 6.68
CA ASP A 236 -10.88 -8.33 5.46
C ASP A 236 -12.07 -8.28 4.51
N ARG A 237 -11.80 -8.20 3.21
CA ARG A 237 -12.86 -8.19 2.19
C ARG A 237 -13.62 -9.52 2.14
N GLU A 238 -12.93 -10.62 2.42
CA GLU A 238 -13.45 -11.98 2.34
C GLU A 238 -14.58 -12.18 3.36
N GLY A 239 -15.78 -12.44 2.85
CA GLY A 239 -16.98 -12.68 3.67
C GLY A 239 -17.58 -11.45 4.34
N ASN A 240 -16.97 -10.26 4.24
CA ASN A 240 -17.42 -9.05 4.94
C ASN A 240 -18.18 -8.04 4.07
N THR A 241 -18.43 -8.30 2.79
CA THR A 241 -19.22 -7.41 1.91
C THR A 241 -20.51 -6.91 2.56
N PRO A 242 -21.35 -7.74 3.24
CA PRO A 242 -22.56 -7.26 3.91
C PRO A 242 -22.27 -6.27 5.04
N ARG A 243 -21.10 -6.33 5.69
CA ARG A 243 -20.70 -5.38 6.75
C ARG A 243 -20.37 -4.02 6.15
N PHE A 244 -19.63 -3.96 5.03
CA PHE A 244 -19.35 -2.74 4.30
C PHE A 244 -20.63 -2.05 3.84
N VAL A 245 -21.57 -2.80 3.24
CA VAL A 245 -22.87 -2.29 2.82
C VAL A 245 -23.66 -1.73 4.00
N ARG A 246 -23.75 -2.44 5.12
CA ARG A 246 -24.46 -1.98 6.32
C ARG A 246 -23.81 -0.74 6.92
N PHE A 247 -22.49 -0.66 6.90
CA PHE A 247 -21.75 0.48 7.42
C PHE A 247 -22.05 1.75 6.61
N LEU A 248 -21.97 1.67 5.28
CA LEU A 248 -22.31 2.80 4.40
C LEU A 248 -23.79 3.22 4.57
N LYS A 249 -24.73 2.27 4.73
CA LYS A 249 -26.14 2.58 4.98
C LYS A 249 -26.39 3.31 6.30
N LYS A 250 -25.56 3.10 7.31
CA LYS A 250 -25.64 3.82 8.60
C LYS A 250 -25.02 5.21 8.57
N GLY A 251 -24.34 5.54 7.50
CA GLY A 251 -23.57 6.78 7.38
C GLY A 251 -22.12 6.59 7.83
N GLY A 252 -21.17 6.69 6.90
CA GLY A 252 -19.76 6.53 7.18
C GLY A 252 -18.93 6.48 5.89
N VAL A 253 -17.62 6.35 6.07
CA VAL A 253 -16.63 6.31 5.00
C VAL A 253 -16.04 4.91 4.89
N VAL A 254 -16.11 4.30 3.71
CA VAL A 254 -15.37 3.06 3.43
C VAL A 254 -14.11 3.42 2.66
N VAL A 255 -12.95 2.99 3.18
CA VAL A 255 -11.65 3.18 2.53
C VAL A 255 -11.17 1.87 1.93
N ILE A 256 -10.82 1.90 0.65
CA ILE A 256 -10.32 0.74 -0.11
C ILE A 256 -8.96 1.09 -0.70
N VAL A 257 -7.98 0.24 -0.47
CA VAL A 257 -6.70 0.31 -1.18
C VAL A 257 -6.92 -0.29 -2.57
N GLY A 258 -7.00 0.58 -3.60
CA GLY A 258 -7.50 0.22 -4.91
C GLY A 258 -6.43 -0.05 -5.97
N ASP A 259 -5.17 0.19 -5.68
CA ASP A 259 -4.05 -0.05 -6.58
C ASP A 259 -3.56 -1.53 -6.50
N LEU A 260 -4.51 -2.43 -6.70
CA LEU A 260 -4.24 -3.87 -6.82
C LEU A 260 -4.92 -4.41 -8.09
N PRO A 261 -4.32 -5.40 -8.77
CA PRO A 261 -4.96 -6.03 -9.91
C PRO A 261 -6.23 -6.77 -9.49
N PRO A 262 -7.19 -6.98 -10.40
CA PRO A 262 -8.36 -7.80 -10.15
C PRO A 262 -7.94 -9.26 -9.91
N GLU A 263 -8.78 -10.03 -9.23
CA GLU A 263 -8.61 -11.48 -9.13
C GLU A 263 -8.75 -12.13 -10.53
N PRO A 264 -8.14 -13.29 -10.77
CA PRO A 264 -8.13 -13.92 -12.11
C PRO A 264 -9.51 -14.12 -12.74
N ASN A 265 -10.55 -14.29 -11.92
CA ASN A 265 -11.93 -14.51 -12.38
C ASN A 265 -12.83 -13.26 -12.22
N GLU A 266 -12.27 -12.12 -11.88
CA GLU A 266 -12.98 -10.88 -11.73
C GLU A 266 -12.92 -10.06 -13.03
N SER A 267 -14.07 -9.60 -13.53
CA SER A 267 -14.09 -8.64 -14.63
C SER A 267 -13.44 -7.33 -14.20
N PRO A 268 -12.44 -6.82 -14.92
CA PRO A 268 -11.75 -5.59 -14.54
C PRO A 268 -12.59 -4.34 -14.86
N ARG A 269 -12.41 -3.29 -14.05
CA ARG A 269 -12.71 -1.92 -14.44
C ARG A 269 -11.47 -1.31 -15.08
N PHE A 270 -11.55 -0.89 -16.32
CA PHE A 270 -10.42 -0.22 -16.97
C PHE A 270 -10.40 1.28 -16.66
N ALA A 271 -9.22 1.80 -16.33
CA ALA A 271 -8.97 3.21 -16.11
C ALA A 271 -7.57 3.59 -16.63
N ASN A 272 -7.38 4.86 -16.93
CA ASN A 272 -6.05 5.38 -17.29
C ASN A 272 -5.15 5.37 -16.06
N PHE A 273 -4.04 4.65 -16.14
CA PHE A 273 -3.10 4.51 -15.05
C PHE A 273 -1.68 4.31 -15.57
N LEU A 274 -0.80 5.25 -15.24
CA LEU A 274 0.60 5.24 -15.65
C LEU A 274 0.77 5.03 -17.16
N GLY A 275 0.10 5.90 -17.94
CA GLY A 275 0.22 5.95 -19.40
C GLY A 275 -0.52 4.87 -20.18
N ARG A 276 -1.24 3.94 -19.52
CA ARG A 276 -2.01 2.89 -20.20
C ARG A 276 -3.38 2.70 -19.55
N LYS A 277 -4.34 2.16 -20.30
CA LYS A 277 -5.59 1.65 -19.73
C LYS A 277 -5.34 0.30 -19.06
N ARG A 278 -5.44 0.28 -17.73
CA ARG A 278 -5.20 -0.90 -16.89
C ARG A 278 -6.48 -1.31 -16.17
N GLY A 279 -6.63 -2.61 -15.97
CA GLY A 279 -7.80 -3.19 -15.29
C GLY A 279 -7.60 -3.26 -13.78
N PHE A 280 -8.57 -2.77 -13.04
CA PHE A 280 -8.62 -2.77 -11.57
C PHE A 280 -9.75 -3.62 -11.03
N ALA A 281 -9.65 -4.04 -9.78
CA ALA A 281 -10.74 -4.67 -9.06
C ALA A 281 -11.95 -3.73 -8.96
N GLN A 282 -13.16 -4.25 -9.18
CA GLN A 282 -14.39 -3.43 -9.23
C GLN A 282 -15.01 -3.14 -7.85
N GLY A 283 -14.45 -3.64 -6.77
CA GLY A 283 -15.07 -3.59 -5.45
C GLY A 283 -15.52 -2.20 -4.99
N ALA A 284 -14.69 -1.17 -5.20
CA ALA A 284 -15.01 0.21 -4.86
C ALA A 284 -16.19 0.75 -5.69
N GLN A 285 -16.15 0.55 -7.01
CA GLN A 285 -17.23 0.97 -7.91
C GLN A 285 -18.54 0.27 -7.58
N ARG A 286 -18.51 -1.05 -7.38
CA ARG A 286 -19.74 -1.82 -7.04
C ARG A 286 -20.38 -1.35 -5.73
N LEU A 287 -19.59 -1.01 -4.72
CA LEU A 287 -20.12 -0.46 -3.47
C LEU A 287 -20.73 0.92 -3.67
N SER A 288 -20.08 1.77 -4.48
CA SER A 288 -20.56 3.08 -4.86
C SER A 288 -21.89 2.97 -5.60
N ASP A 289 -21.96 2.19 -6.67
CA ASP A 289 -23.15 2.02 -7.53
C ASP A 289 -24.33 1.41 -6.75
N MET A 290 -24.07 0.37 -5.94
CA MET A 290 -25.10 -0.34 -5.18
C MET A 290 -25.82 0.58 -4.18
N LEU A 291 -25.15 1.60 -3.68
CA LEU A 291 -25.65 2.46 -2.60
C LEU A 291 -25.86 3.90 -3.04
N ASP A 292 -25.60 4.21 -4.31
CA ASP A 292 -25.55 5.59 -4.80
C ASP A 292 -24.66 6.45 -3.87
N ALA A 293 -23.47 5.91 -3.53
CA ALA A 293 -22.50 6.58 -2.66
C ALA A 293 -21.45 7.27 -3.51
N PRO A 294 -21.06 8.52 -3.22
CA PRO A 294 -19.97 9.16 -3.94
C PRO A 294 -18.71 8.30 -3.88
N LEU A 295 -17.98 8.26 -5.02
CA LEU A 295 -16.70 7.60 -5.14
C LEU A 295 -15.65 8.67 -5.38
N MET A 296 -14.70 8.77 -4.46
CA MET A 296 -13.56 9.70 -4.55
C MET A 296 -12.27 8.97 -4.20
N SER A 297 -11.15 9.64 -4.34
CA SER A 297 -9.87 9.08 -3.94
C SER A 297 -9.06 10.05 -3.07
N PHE A 298 -8.06 9.51 -2.38
CA PHE A 298 -7.07 10.31 -1.68
C PHE A 298 -5.69 9.66 -1.70
N VAL A 299 -4.69 10.50 -1.51
CA VAL A 299 -3.31 10.09 -1.17
C VAL A 299 -2.85 10.82 0.08
N CYS A 300 -1.92 10.22 0.83
CA CYS A 300 -1.28 10.87 1.97
C CYS A 300 0.22 10.83 1.80
N GLN A 301 0.87 12.00 1.81
CA GLN A 301 2.30 12.14 1.65
C GLN A 301 2.92 12.85 2.85
N TYR A 302 4.13 12.45 3.23
CA TYR A 302 4.94 13.22 4.18
C TYR A 302 5.89 14.15 3.42
N ARG A 303 5.69 15.46 3.62
CA ARG A 303 6.48 16.51 2.97
C ARG A 303 6.65 17.68 3.94
N ASP A 304 7.83 18.27 3.97
CA ASP A 304 8.14 19.48 4.74
C ASP A 304 7.81 19.36 6.24
N GLY A 305 8.07 18.20 6.82
CA GLY A 305 7.87 17.96 8.25
C GLY A 305 6.45 17.61 8.67
N GLN A 306 5.49 17.55 7.75
CA GLN A 306 4.08 17.27 8.01
C GLN A 306 3.47 16.32 6.99
N HIS A 307 2.28 15.79 7.31
CA HIS A 307 1.52 14.97 6.39
C HIS A 307 0.53 15.83 5.60
N TRP A 308 0.37 15.49 4.32
CA TRP A 308 -0.56 16.10 3.40
C TRP A 308 -1.52 15.05 2.88
N VAL A 309 -2.80 15.19 3.22
CA VAL A 309 -3.87 14.36 2.68
C VAL A 309 -4.55 15.15 1.57
N ARG A 310 -4.43 14.66 0.34
CA ARG A 310 -5.02 15.29 -0.84
C ARG A 310 -6.13 14.41 -1.38
N PHE A 311 -7.30 14.99 -1.59
CA PHE A 311 -8.47 14.33 -2.16
C PHE A 311 -8.65 14.69 -3.64
N SER A 312 -9.24 13.76 -4.41
CA SER A 312 -9.73 14.03 -5.74
C SER A 312 -10.93 14.97 -5.70
N ALA A 313 -11.21 15.65 -6.83
CA ALA A 313 -12.47 16.36 -6.97
C ALA A 313 -13.65 15.36 -7.04
N PRO A 314 -14.87 15.76 -6.60
CA PRO A 314 -16.08 14.98 -6.84
C PRO A 314 -16.29 14.69 -8.32
N GLY A 315 -16.53 13.43 -8.66
CA GLY A 315 -16.73 12.99 -10.06
C GLY A 315 -15.43 12.78 -10.86
N GLU A 316 -14.26 13.09 -10.30
CA GLU A 316 -12.97 12.74 -10.92
C GLU A 316 -12.75 11.22 -10.83
N ASP A 317 -12.19 10.62 -11.90
CA ASP A 317 -11.84 9.20 -11.87
C ASP A 317 -10.78 8.92 -10.80
N PRO A 318 -11.07 8.07 -9.80
CA PRO A 318 -10.18 7.84 -8.66
C PRO A 318 -8.82 7.27 -9.06
N TYR A 319 -8.76 6.46 -10.12
CA TYR A 319 -7.51 5.84 -10.55
C TYR A 319 -6.65 6.82 -11.37
N ALA A 320 -7.29 7.69 -12.16
CA ALA A 320 -6.60 8.77 -12.87
C ALA A 320 -5.97 9.77 -11.90
N PHE A 321 -6.69 10.14 -10.84
CA PHE A 321 -6.14 10.99 -9.77
C PHE A 321 -4.92 10.34 -9.10
N ILE A 322 -5.04 9.07 -8.68
CA ILE A 322 -3.95 8.32 -8.04
C ILE A 322 -2.74 8.21 -8.99
N SER A 323 -2.98 7.89 -10.28
CA SER A 323 -1.94 7.85 -11.31
C SER A 323 -1.16 9.15 -11.37
N ALA A 324 -1.86 10.28 -11.44
CA ALA A 324 -1.24 11.60 -11.51
C ALA A 324 -0.39 11.93 -10.27
N GLN A 325 -0.73 11.42 -9.09
CA GLN A 325 0.12 11.59 -7.90
C GLN A 325 1.35 10.67 -7.93
N ILE A 326 1.19 9.42 -8.35
CA ILE A 326 2.30 8.46 -8.50
C ILE A 326 3.30 8.94 -9.56
N GLU A 327 2.83 9.50 -10.69
CA GLU A 327 3.68 10.02 -11.77
C GLU A 327 4.58 11.17 -11.30
N LYS A 328 4.12 12.00 -10.36
CA LYS A 328 4.91 13.09 -9.77
C LYS A 328 6.07 12.57 -8.92
N ASP A 329 5.91 11.43 -8.25
CA ASP A 329 6.94 10.82 -7.41
C ASP A 329 6.78 9.30 -7.36
N LEU A 330 7.21 8.66 -8.44
CA LEU A 330 7.11 7.21 -8.64
C LEU A 330 7.76 6.41 -7.50
N GLY A 331 8.82 6.94 -6.91
CA GLY A 331 9.54 6.28 -5.80
C GLY A 331 8.75 6.13 -4.51
N GLN A 332 7.66 6.87 -4.35
CA GLN A 332 6.76 6.74 -3.19
C GLN A 332 5.74 5.61 -3.33
N TRP A 333 5.56 5.07 -4.54
CA TRP A 333 4.61 3.99 -4.78
C TRP A 333 5.27 2.63 -4.53
N TRP A 334 5.04 2.07 -3.35
CA TRP A 334 5.73 0.85 -2.96
C TRP A 334 5.05 -0.46 -3.43
N ALA A 335 3.84 -0.40 -4.02
CA ALA A 335 3.21 -1.53 -4.71
C ALA A 335 3.62 -1.66 -6.19
N MET A 336 4.67 -0.99 -6.61
CA MET A 336 5.16 -0.96 -7.99
C MET A 336 5.37 -2.37 -8.59
N ASP A 337 5.83 -3.32 -7.80
CA ASP A 337 6.11 -4.70 -8.23
C ASP A 337 4.88 -5.48 -8.70
N VAL A 338 3.66 -5.01 -8.44
CA VAL A 338 2.44 -5.67 -8.94
C VAL A 338 1.94 -5.11 -10.27
N LEU A 339 2.54 -4.03 -10.81
CA LEU A 339 2.03 -3.38 -12.03
C LEU A 339 1.91 -4.32 -13.23
N GLY A 340 2.83 -5.25 -13.40
CA GLY A 340 2.78 -6.23 -14.49
C GLY A 340 1.63 -7.24 -14.40
N ALA A 341 0.92 -7.30 -13.27
CA ALA A 341 -0.23 -8.18 -13.08
C ALA A 341 -1.58 -7.52 -13.49
N TYR A 342 -1.58 -6.22 -13.81
CA TYR A 342 -2.81 -5.56 -14.26
C TYR A 342 -3.13 -5.95 -15.70
N PRO A 343 -4.37 -6.36 -16.00
CA PRO A 343 -4.83 -6.49 -17.37
C PRO A 343 -4.69 -5.14 -18.11
N VAL A 344 -4.16 -5.17 -19.32
CA VAL A 344 -4.04 -3.99 -20.18
C VAL A 344 -5.09 -4.11 -21.27
N GLU A 345 -5.87 -3.03 -21.51
CA GLU A 345 -6.79 -2.98 -22.62
C GLU A 345 -6.00 -2.97 -23.94
N VAL A 346 -6.16 -4.03 -24.73
CA VAL A 346 -5.55 -4.10 -26.06
C VAL A 346 -6.38 -3.23 -26.99
N SER A 347 -5.79 -2.13 -27.47
CA SER A 347 -6.43 -1.33 -28.53
C SER A 347 -6.54 -2.18 -29.80
N THR A 348 -7.73 -2.66 -30.10
CA THR A 348 -8.06 -3.26 -31.38
C THR A 348 -8.27 -2.16 -32.44
N GLN A 349 -7.34 -1.23 -32.60
CA GLN A 349 -7.27 -0.48 -33.85
C GLN A 349 -6.62 -1.43 -34.85
N ALA A 350 -7.47 -2.04 -35.69
CA ALA A 350 -7.02 -2.60 -36.94
C ALA A 350 -6.25 -1.50 -37.70
N PRO A 351 -5.09 -1.78 -38.28
CA PRO A 351 -4.46 -0.83 -39.17
C PRO A 351 -5.50 -0.48 -40.25
N SER A 352 -5.82 0.80 -40.37
CA SER A 352 -6.60 1.30 -41.49
C SER A 352 -5.77 1.07 -42.75
N ASP A 353 -6.02 -0.03 -43.41
CA ASP A 353 -5.57 -0.30 -44.75
C ASP A 353 -6.29 0.66 -45.74
N GLU A 354 -5.80 1.89 -45.79
CA GLU A 354 -6.01 2.74 -46.96
C GLU A 354 -4.68 2.81 -47.74
N GLY A 355 -4.64 2.05 -48.82
CA GLY A 355 -3.68 2.33 -49.89
C GLY A 355 -2.78 1.19 -50.30
N GLN A 356 -3.22 0.33 -51.16
CA GLN A 356 -2.76 0.11 -52.52
C GLN A 356 -3.10 -1.29 -53.04
N VAL A 357 -4.01 -1.28 -53.98
CA VAL A 357 -4.25 -2.39 -54.90
C VAL A 357 -2.99 -2.56 -55.75
N GLY A 358 -2.31 -3.69 -55.56
CA GLY A 358 -1.21 -4.16 -56.38
C GLY A 358 -1.40 -5.67 -56.56
N GLN A 359 -2.11 -6.08 -57.61
CA GLN A 359 -2.15 -7.46 -58.06
C GLN A 359 -0.76 -7.96 -58.41
N VAL A 360 -0.26 -8.99 -57.73
CA VAL A 360 0.65 -9.98 -58.32
C VAL A 360 0.24 -11.36 -57.80
N GLY A 361 -0.34 -12.13 -58.71
CA GLY A 361 -0.59 -13.54 -58.49
C GLY A 361 0.68 -14.34 -58.55
N VAL A 362 0.88 -15.29 -57.64
CA VAL A 362 1.64 -16.55 -57.88
C VAL A 362 1.09 -17.65 -56.97
N SER A 363 0.56 -18.64 -57.67
CA SER A 363 0.36 -20.07 -57.40
C SER A 363 0.52 -20.64 -56.01
N ALA A 364 -0.60 -21.31 -55.63
CA ALA A 364 -0.61 -22.40 -54.68
C ALA A 364 0.15 -23.62 -55.21
N GLU A 365 0.99 -24.23 -54.38
CA GLU A 365 1.18 -25.69 -54.29
C GLU A 365 2.21 -26.07 -53.22
N ALA A 366 1.90 -27.16 -52.52
CA ALA A 366 2.79 -27.99 -51.71
C ALA A 366 3.13 -27.57 -50.27
N SER A 367 2.44 -28.07 -49.25
CA SER A 367 3.00 -29.20 -48.48
C SER A 367 2.06 -29.63 -47.35
N ALA A 368 1.21 -30.57 -47.64
CA ALA A 368 0.64 -31.47 -46.63
C ALA A 368 1.55 -32.69 -46.51
N LYS A 369 2.30 -32.81 -45.38
CA LYS A 369 2.79 -34.08 -44.81
C LYS A 369 3.73 -33.82 -43.63
N ALA A 370 3.22 -33.98 -42.43
CA ALA A 370 3.93 -34.60 -41.32
C ALA A 370 3.12 -34.49 -40.01
N GLN A 371 2.08 -35.27 -39.91
CA GLN A 371 1.54 -35.70 -38.62
C GLN A 371 1.32 -37.20 -38.73
N SER A 372 2.19 -37.97 -38.14
CA SER A 372 1.94 -39.28 -37.51
C SER A 372 3.27 -39.92 -37.21
N LYS A 373 3.59 -40.03 -35.92
CA LYS A 373 4.26 -41.19 -35.27
C LYS A 373 4.90 -40.76 -33.97
N GLY A 374 4.51 -41.44 -32.91
CA GLY A 374 5.27 -41.50 -31.70
C GLY A 374 4.48 -41.56 -30.40
N SER A 375 3.59 -42.55 -30.24
CA SER A 375 3.22 -43.09 -28.94
C SER A 375 4.08 -44.34 -28.70
N ALA A 376 4.89 -44.30 -27.67
CA ALA A 376 5.28 -45.41 -26.83
C ALA A 376 5.79 -44.83 -25.50
#